data_4104e26213b3a84652807331e2253c04
#
_entry.id   4104e26213b3a84652807331e2253c04
#
_cell.length_a   1.000
_cell.length_b   1.000
_cell.length_c   1.000
_cell.angle_alpha   90.00
_cell.angle_beta   90.00
_cell.angle_gamma   90.00
#
_symmetry.space_group_name_H-M   'P 1'
#
loop_
_entity.id
_entity.type
_entity.pdbx_description
1 polymer ?
#
loop_
_entity_poly.entity_id
_entity_poly.type
_entity_poly.pdbx_seq_one_letter_code
_entity_poly.pdbx_strand_id
1 'polypeptide(L)'
;MQSSAPPRLRGGRSRTLAAFTALAALVSSAGCTVANSDAAGSTGTAGSTLRVVLAQEPPTLEPCEASLTSTGVVVRSNITEPLIERDPETGELQPLLATGWQRTDPTTWSLDLRSGVTFHDGQEFTAEDAAFSIDRAVNSDLACNVDGYVFDGKDLEVAVTGDMSLTVTTPDPDPILPLRLSFIEVVPRTTSTEDKVREPVGTGPYVLDDWETGVSISLRRNDSYWGEAPAYPEARYVWRSEPSVRAAMITKGEADLATALNPEDATDENSVAYPNNETVALRLDGREPPLDDIRVRRAMDMAVEREAIVDTLLAGLAEPAAQLVPDGVVGYNDELRGTPTDLDAARELVAEAAADGAPIDREISLIARNGQFPRVAETAEALQYQLARLGLNVRIEMLDTAAHLQYQLRPLPEDVGPVALLIMHGNQTGDAAFTASQYLLSEGAQSTFGTPELDAEIAAASALSGQERQEALARVLADQNADVAQYVHLAHMRGLMGISPGVHYEPNSASGDELRLADVRPAGREGS
;
A
#
# COMPACT_ATOMS: atom_id res chain seq x y z
N MET A 1 -4.11 35.53 48.70
CA MET A 1 -3.27 36.72 48.94
C MET A 1 -2.78 37.23 47.61
N GLN A 2 -3.30 38.40 47.25
CA GLN A 2 -2.82 39.49 46.39
C GLN A 2 -2.44 39.10 44.95
N SER A 3 -3.26 39.35 43.94
CA SER A 3 -3.70 40.64 43.36
C SER A 3 -2.54 41.53 42.88
N SER A 4 -2.42 41.69 41.56
CA SER A 4 -2.28 43.01 40.96
C SER A 4 -2.41 42.97 39.43
N ALA A 5 -3.35 43.77 38.93
CA ALA A 5 -3.64 44.07 37.53
C ALA A 5 -2.88 45.35 37.07
N PRO A 6 -2.98 45.76 35.78
CA PRO A 6 -2.02 46.63 35.06
C PRO A 6 -2.31 48.13 35.15
N PRO A 7 -1.49 49.01 34.59
CA PRO A 7 -1.92 50.39 34.31
C PRO A 7 -2.10 50.68 32.81
N ARG A 8 -3.23 51.36 32.55
CA ARG A 8 -3.51 52.12 31.34
C ARG A 8 -2.85 53.49 31.40
N LEU A 9 -2.37 54.02 30.27
CA LEU A 9 -2.18 55.44 30.08
C LEU A 9 -2.81 55.94 28.77
N ARG A 10 -3.55 57.04 28.94
CA ARG A 10 -4.24 57.92 27.96
C ARG A 10 -3.19 58.80 27.27
N GLY A 11 -3.31 59.10 25.91
CA GLY A 11 -4.17 60.19 25.46
C GLY A 11 -3.30 61.26 24.79
N GLY A 12 -3.66 61.74 23.61
CA GLY A 12 -3.04 62.90 22.97
C GLY A 12 -3.52 63.11 21.54
N ARG A 13 -4.62 63.91 21.39
CA ARG A 13 -5.07 64.45 20.12
C ARG A 13 -4.24 65.69 19.78
N SER A 14 -3.80 65.85 18.54
CA SER A 14 -3.73 67.23 17.94
C SER A 14 -3.93 67.15 16.43
N ARG A 15 -4.88 67.99 15.99
CA ARG A 15 -5.24 68.32 14.62
C ARG A 15 -4.30 69.42 14.12
N THR A 16 -3.84 69.37 12.87
CA THR A 16 -3.59 70.57 12.09
C THR A 16 -3.92 70.31 10.60
N LEU A 17 -4.66 71.25 10.03
CA LEU A 17 -5.14 71.39 8.69
C LEU A 17 -4.13 72.12 7.77
N ALA A 18 -4.33 71.98 6.47
CA ALA A 18 -3.98 72.80 5.31
C ALA A 18 -2.73 72.33 4.54
N ALA A 19 -2.65 72.34 3.21
CA ALA A 19 -3.37 72.97 2.15
C ALA A 19 -2.94 72.37 0.80
N PHE A 20 -3.79 72.53 -0.21
CA PHE A 20 -3.69 72.17 -1.64
C PHE A 20 -2.37 72.57 -2.33
N THR A 21 -1.86 71.65 -3.19
CA THR A 21 -1.38 72.06 -4.55
C THR A 21 -1.47 70.81 -5.49
N ALA A 22 -2.18 70.97 -6.57
CA ALA A 22 -2.30 70.03 -7.69
C ALA A 22 -1.02 70.07 -8.53
N LEU A 23 -0.44 68.90 -8.83
CA LEU A 23 0.49 68.76 -9.95
C LEU A 23 0.22 67.41 -10.62
N ALA A 24 -0.30 67.49 -11.84
CA ALA A 24 -0.49 66.34 -12.71
C ALA A 24 0.85 65.77 -13.17
N ALA A 25 1.15 64.53 -12.78
CA ALA A 25 2.22 63.77 -13.39
C ALA A 25 1.66 62.42 -13.89
N LEU A 26 1.76 62.22 -15.19
CA LEU A 26 1.55 60.95 -15.86
C LEU A 26 2.45 59.89 -15.20
N VAL A 27 1.84 58.92 -14.54
CA VAL A 27 2.54 57.70 -14.13
C VAL A 27 2.09 56.58 -15.05
N SER A 28 2.99 56.21 -15.94
CA SER A 28 2.93 54.98 -16.72
C SER A 28 2.79 53.79 -15.74
N SER A 29 1.66 53.08 -15.83
CA SER A 29 1.43 51.82 -15.15
C SER A 29 2.37 50.77 -15.73
N ALA A 30 3.54 50.56 -15.12
CA ALA A 30 4.30 49.36 -15.30
C ALA A 30 3.56 48.25 -14.50
N GLY A 31 2.69 47.54 -15.17
CA GLY A 31 2.15 46.29 -14.69
C GLY A 31 3.31 45.31 -14.56
N CYS A 32 3.62 44.87 -13.33
CA CYS A 32 4.40 43.67 -13.13
C CYS A 32 3.53 42.49 -13.62
N THR A 33 3.61 42.19 -14.90
CA THR A 33 3.29 40.85 -15.36
C THR A 33 4.37 39.93 -14.83
N VAL A 34 4.05 39.10 -13.86
CA VAL A 34 4.80 37.87 -13.64
C VAL A 34 4.70 37.13 -14.97
N ALA A 35 5.76 37.15 -15.71
CA ALA A 35 5.89 36.34 -16.89
C ALA A 35 5.97 34.90 -16.44
N ASN A 36 4.84 34.18 -16.53
CA ASN A 36 4.87 32.73 -16.68
C ASN A 36 5.50 32.49 -18.07
N SER A 37 6.80 32.46 -18.12
CA SER A 37 7.53 31.96 -19.27
C SER A 37 7.54 30.47 -19.20
N ASP A 38 6.45 29.82 -19.64
CA ASP A 38 6.44 28.45 -20.17
C ASP A 38 5.04 28.02 -20.63
N ALA A 39 4.23 28.99 -21.12
CA ALA A 39 3.02 28.68 -21.89
C ALA A 39 3.23 29.05 -23.36
N ALA A 40 4.23 28.44 -23.99
CA ALA A 40 4.27 28.36 -25.44
C ALA A 40 3.62 27.03 -25.82
N GLY A 41 2.43 27.09 -26.41
CA GLY A 41 1.79 25.91 -27.00
C GLY A 41 2.74 25.23 -27.98
N SER A 42 3.28 24.09 -27.59
CA SER A 42 3.97 23.17 -28.47
C SER A 42 2.97 22.11 -28.91
N THR A 43 2.49 22.28 -30.13
CA THR A 43 1.94 21.16 -30.89
C THR A 43 3.05 20.13 -31.09
N GLY A 44 2.96 18.99 -30.38
CA GLY A 44 3.53 17.72 -30.84
C GLY A 44 5.04 17.49 -30.71
N THR A 45 5.62 17.70 -29.54
CA THR A 45 6.77 16.88 -29.07
C THR A 45 6.43 16.43 -27.65
N ALA A 46 6.46 15.11 -27.41
CA ALA A 46 6.41 14.59 -26.05
C ALA A 46 7.43 15.39 -25.23
N GLY A 47 7.01 15.97 -24.10
CA GLY A 47 7.90 16.72 -23.22
C GLY A 47 9.10 15.85 -22.83
N SER A 48 10.27 16.43 -22.61
CA SER A 48 11.46 15.70 -22.19
C SER A 48 11.32 15.10 -20.78
N THR A 49 10.38 15.60 -19.98
CA THR A 49 10.20 15.23 -18.57
C THR A 49 8.81 14.65 -18.34
N LEU A 50 8.75 13.43 -17.79
CA LEU A 50 7.53 12.79 -17.28
C LEU A 50 7.18 13.39 -15.92
N ARG A 51 5.95 13.90 -15.77
CA ARG A 51 5.50 14.60 -14.55
C ARG A 51 4.52 13.73 -13.78
N VAL A 52 4.90 13.35 -12.57
CA VAL A 52 4.11 12.48 -11.68
C VAL A 52 3.67 13.27 -10.45
N VAL A 53 2.39 13.22 -10.10
CA VAL A 53 1.89 13.80 -8.86
C VAL A 53 1.40 12.71 -7.91
N LEU A 54 2.02 12.66 -6.73
CA LEU A 54 1.71 11.73 -5.65
C LEU A 54 0.76 12.40 -4.63
N ALA A 55 0.14 11.58 -3.77
CA ALA A 55 -0.68 12.05 -2.67
C ALA A 55 0.18 12.72 -1.56
N GLN A 56 1.37 12.18 -1.33
CA GLN A 56 2.31 12.67 -0.31
C GLN A 56 3.76 12.44 -0.73
N GLU A 57 4.67 13.16 -0.09
CA GLU A 57 6.11 12.92 -0.22
C GLU A 57 6.46 11.53 0.32
N PRO A 58 7.28 10.72 -0.38
CA PRO A 58 7.83 9.51 0.21
C PRO A 58 8.65 9.86 1.47
N PRO A 59 8.48 9.12 2.57
CA PRO A 59 9.17 9.44 3.82
C PRO A 59 10.69 9.24 3.73
N THR A 60 11.12 8.39 2.83
CA THR A 60 12.52 8.02 2.58
C THR A 60 12.68 7.55 1.13
N LEU A 61 13.92 7.45 0.65
CA LEU A 61 14.28 6.75 -0.58
C LEU A 61 15.20 5.55 -0.28
N GLU A 62 15.21 5.07 0.96
CA GLU A 62 15.97 3.89 1.37
C GLU A 62 15.49 2.63 0.63
N PRO A 63 16.35 1.91 -0.11
CA PRO A 63 15.97 0.72 -0.87
C PRO A 63 15.31 -0.38 -0.02
N CYS A 64 15.80 -0.65 1.18
CA CYS A 64 15.23 -1.69 2.03
C CYS A 64 13.86 -1.32 2.65
N GLU A 65 13.42 -0.08 2.46
CA GLU A 65 12.07 0.41 2.80
C GLU A 65 11.18 0.53 1.57
N ALA A 66 11.68 0.21 0.37
CA ALA A 66 10.94 0.45 -0.87
C ALA A 66 9.77 -0.51 -1.06
N SER A 67 9.92 -1.76 -0.67
CA SER A 67 8.87 -2.75 -0.85
C SER A 67 7.73 -2.56 0.15
N LEU A 68 6.49 -2.70 -0.32
CA LEU A 68 5.26 -2.63 0.46
C LEU A 68 5.01 -1.25 1.13
N THR A 69 5.62 -0.20 0.60
CA THR A 69 5.49 1.17 1.12
C THR A 69 5.37 2.19 -0.01
N SER A 70 4.97 3.42 0.32
CA SER A 70 4.91 4.52 -0.66
C SER A 70 6.28 4.93 -1.23
N THR A 71 7.38 4.47 -0.64
CA THR A 71 8.74 4.66 -1.15
C THR A 71 8.95 3.89 -2.46
N GLY A 72 8.31 2.73 -2.62
CA GLY A 72 8.38 1.88 -3.81
C GLY A 72 8.00 2.61 -5.10
N VAL A 73 7.03 3.50 -5.04
CA VAL A 73 6.58 4.29 -6.20
C VAL A 73 7.71 5.08 -6.88
N VAL A 74 8.76 5.45 -6.13
CA VAL A 74 9.92 6.18 -6.67
C VAL A 74 11.13 5.26 -6.85
N VAL A 75 11.40 4.39 -5.88
CA VAL A 75 12.66 3.64 -5.79
C VAL A 75 12.61 2.34 -6.59
N ARG A 76 11.57 1.52 -6.33
CA ARG A 76 11.44 0.17 -6.88
C ARG A 76 11.25 0.19 -8.39
N SER A 77 11.98 -0.64 -9.10
CA SER A 77 11.97 -0.77 -10.58
C SER A 77 12.31 0.52 -11.35
N ASN A 78 12.62 1.61 -10.64
CA ASN A 78 13.06 2.87 -11.24
C ASN A 78 14.52 3.16 -10.92
N ILE A 79 14.90 3.17 -9.64
CA ILE A 79 16.28 3.43 -9.20
C ILE A 79 16.98 2.12 -8.88
N THR A 80 16.32 1.22 -8.16
CA THR A 80 16.83 -0.10 -7.79
C THR A 80 16.00 -1.20 -8.44
N GLU A 81 16.56 -2.38 -8.52
CA GLU A 81 15.91 -3.58 -9.06
C GLU A 81 16.14 -4.76 -8.10
N PRO A 82 15.16 -5.66 -7.90
CA PRO A 82 15.34 -6.89 -7.16
C PRO A 82 16.06 -7.96 -8.01
N LEU A 83 16.43 -9.08 -7.37
CA LEU A 83 16.96 -10.24 -8.10
C LEU A 83 15.91 -10.88 -9.01
N ILE A 84 14.69 -10.97 -8.54
CA ILE A 84 13.55 -11.59 -9.18
C ILE A 84 12.43 -10.54 -9.18
N GLU A 85 11.80 -10.31 -10.31
CA GLU A 85 10.65 -9.42 -10.37
C GLU A 85 9.34 -10.19 -10.39
N ARG A 86 8.25 -9.50 -10.12
CA ARG A 86 6.90 -9.98 -10.35
C ARG A 86 6.35 -9.31 -11.59
N ASP A 87 5.78 -10.09 -12.47
CA ASP A 87 5.06 -9.58 -13.62
C ASP A 87 3.94 -8.62 -13.14
N PRO A 88 3.85 -7.39 -13.70
CA PRO A 88 2.93 -6.38 -13.19
C PRO A 88 1.45 -6.68 -13.43
N GLU A 89 1.13 -7.58 -14.37
CA GLU A 89 -0.23 -7.98 -14.70
C GLU A 89 -0.62 -9.28 -13.99
N THR A 90 0.24 -10.31 -14.07
CA THR A 90 -0.06 -11.67 -13.59
C THR A 90 0.45 -11.96 -12.18
N GLY A 91 1.43 -11.21 -11.70
CA GLY A 91 2.13 -11.47 -10.44
C GLY A 91 3.09 -12.66 -10.48
N GLU A 92 3.26 -13.32 -11.63
CA GLU A 92 4.20 -14.42 -11.79
C GLU A 92 5.66 -13.95 -11.64
N LEU A 93 6.50 -14.84 -11.08
CA LEU A 93 7.92 -14.54 -10.91
C LEU A 93 8.65 -14.58 -12.25
N GLN A 94 9.36 -13.50 -12.56
CA GLN A 94 10.14 -13.32 -13.79
C GLN A 94 11.63 -13.10 -13.48
N PRO A 95 12.55 -13.60 -14.34
CA PRO A 95 13.96 -13.31 -14.22
C PRO A 95 14.27 -11.82 -14.42
N LEU A 96 15.04 -11.22 -13.48
CA LEU A 96 15.54 -9.85 -13.61
C LEU A 96 17.06 -9.82 -13.43
N LEU A 97 17.61 -9.49 -12.25
CA LEU A 97 19.04 -9.59 -11.96
C LEU A 97 19.46 -11.04 -11.70
N ALA A 98 18.56 -11.91 -11.25
CA ALA A 98 18.73 -13.36 -11.38
C ALA A 98 18.17 -13.84 -12.72
N THR A 99 18.90 -14.71 -13.40
CA THR A 99 18.50 -15.34 -14.68
C THR A 99 17.81 -16.67 -14.49
N GLY A 100 17.92 -17.25 -13.30
CA GLY A 100 17.29 -18.49 -12.92
C GLY A 100 17.49 -18.80 -11.44
N TRP A 101 16.59 -19.63 -10.90
CA TRP A 101 16.68 -20.14 -9.53
C TRP A 101 16.19 -21.57 -9.45
N GLN A 102 16.75 -22.33 -8.52
CA GLN A 102 16.40 -23.72 -8.32
C GLN A 102 16.46 -24.08 -6.83
N ARG A 103 15.46 -24.77 -6.35
CA ARG A 103 15.47 -25.38 -5.00
C ARG A 103 16.36 -26.61 -5.01
N THR A 104 17.43 -26.60 -4.22
CA THR A 104 18.42 -27.69 -4.13
C THR A 104 18.09 -28.68 -3.01
N ASP A 105 17.47 -28.17 -1.93
CA ASP A 105 16.92 -28.96 -0.83
C ASP A 105 15.74 -28.18 -0.16
N PRO A 106 15.05 -28.73 0.86
CA PRO A 106 13.88 -28.05 1.43
C PRO A 106 14.11 -26.63 1.97
N THR A 107 15.33 -26.29 2.35
CA THR A 107 15.70 -24.99 2.93
C THR A 107 16.61 -24.15 2.06
N THR A 108 17.19 -24.71 0.97
CA THR A 108 18.23 -24.04 0.18
C THR A 108 17.78 -23.84 -1.26
N TRP A 109 18.00 -22.63 -1.76
CA TRP A 109 17.83 -22.25 -3.15
C TRP A 109 19.15 -21.77 -3.75
N SER A 110 19.44 -22.16 -4.99
CA SER A 110 20.53 -21.60 -5.79
C SER A 110 19.98 -20.59 -6.79
N LEU A 111 20.74 -19.53 -7.01
CA LEU A 111 20.41 -18.47 -7.98
C LEU A 111 21.60 -18.28 -8.93
N ASP A 112 21.29 -18.19 -10.23
CA ASP A 112 22.21 -17.76 -11.28
C ASP A 112 21.93 -16.29 -11.61
N LEU A 113 22.98 -15.45 -11.68
CA LEU A 113 22.84 -14.01 -11.82
C LEU A 113 23.17 -13.52 -13.23
N ARG A 114 22.68 -12.33 -13.57
CA ARG A 114 22.89 -11.66 -14.84
C ARG A 114 24.26 -10.98 -14.85
N SER A 115 25.09 -11.29 -15.86
CA SER A 115 26.36 -10.63 -16.10
C SER A 115 26.21 -9.36 -16.94
N GLY A 116 27.15 -8.43 -16.83
CA GLY A 116 27.22 -7.20 -17.65
C GLY A 116 26.26 -6.09 -17.18
N VAL A 117 25.71 -6.20 -15.98
CA VAL A 117 24.94 -5.14 -15.32
C VAL A 117 25.88 -4.23 -14.55
N THR A 118 25.64 -2.93 -14.57
CA THR A 118 26.39 -1.93 -13.78
C THR A 118 25.46 -1.12 -12.91
N PHE A 119 25.93 -0.78 -11.72
CA PHE A 119 25.28 0.20 -10.86
C PHE A 119 25.43 1.63 -11.42
N HIS A 120 24.63 2.55 -10.93
CA HIS A 120 24.65 3.97 -11.34
C HIS A 120 25.99 4.67 -11.11
N ASP A 121 26.80 4.18 -10.20
CA ASP A 121 28.16 4.67 -9.91
C ASP A 121 29.24 4.04 -10.80
N GLY A 122 28.86 3.13 -11.71
CA GLY A 122 29.71 2.47 -12.66
C GLY A 122 30.39 1.18 -12.15
N GLN A 123 30.11 0.73 -10.92
CA GLN A 123 30.56 -0.57 -10.42
C GLN A 123 29.80 -1.71 -11.13
N GLU A 124 30.50 -2.81 -11.43
CA GLU A 124 29.85 -4.01 -11.97
C GLU A 124 29.06 -4.73 -10.86
N PHE A 125 27.85 -5.18 -11.19
CA PHE A 125 27.04 -6.04 -10.33
C PHE A 125 27.62 -7.46 -10.30
N THR A 126 27.75 -8.04 -9.11
CA THR A 126 28.30 -9.37 -8.86
C THR A 126 27.47 -10.15 -7.86
N ALA A 127 27.77 -11.45 -7.69
CA ALA A 127 27.12 -12.27 -6.66
C ALA A 127 27.38 -11.77 -5.22
N GLU A 128 28.50 -11.08 -5.01
CA GLU A 128 28.81 -10.49 -3.71
C GLU A 128 27.91 -9.28 -3.40
N ASP A 129 27.48 -8.52 -4.42
CA ASP A 129 26.53 -7.41 -4.22
C ASP A 129 25.10 -7.95 -3.95
N ALA A 130 24.72 -9.02 -4.63
CA ALA A 130 23.46 -9.70 -4.37
C ALA A 130 23.40 -10.27 -2.94
N ALA A 131 24.45 -10.96 -2.50
CA ALA A 131 24.58 -11.49 -1.15
C ALA A 131 24.55 -10.36 -0.11
N PHE A 132 25.31 -9.29 -0.33
CA PHE A 132 25.32 -8.10 0.51
C PHE A 132 23.94 -7.47 0.64
N SER A 133 23.18 -7.36 -0.46
CA SER A 133 21.85 -6.75 -0.45
C SER A 133 20.86 -7.56 0.39
N ILE A 134 20.92 -8.90 0.30
CA ILE A 134 20.11 -9.79 1.13
C ILE A 134 20.49 -9.64 2.61
N ASP A 135 21.80 -9.74 2.93
CA ASP A 135 22.28 -9.60 4.30
C ASP A 135 21.93 -8.23 4.90
N ARG A 136 22.07 -7.16 4.11
CA ARG A 136 21.73 -5.81 4.52
C ARG A 136 20.24 -5.63 4.82
N ALA A 137 19.39 -6.22 4.00
CA ALA A 137 17.94 -6.06 4.13
C ALA A 137 17.32 -6.93 5.24
N VAL A 138 17.89 -8.11 5.52
CA VAL A 138 17.29 -9.11 6.40
C VAL A 138 18.11 -9.34 7.67
N ASN A 139 19.44 -9.43 7.56
CA ASN A 139 20.31 -9.83 8.66
C ASN A 139 20.95 -8.65 9.42
N SER A 140 20.71 -7.38 9.00
CA SER A 140 21.34 -6.21 9.61
C SER A 140 20.46 -5.54 10.66
N ASP A 141 21.07 -4.69 11.51
CA ASP A 141 20.37 -3.88 12.52
C ASP A 141 19.63 -2.66 11.93
N LEU A 142 19.53 -2.52 10.61
CA LEU A 142 18.84 -1.38 9.96
C LEU A 142 17.32 -1.36 10.19
N ALA A 143 16.76 -2.45 10.70
CA ALA A 143 15.32 -2.63 10.92
C ALA A 143 14.50 -2.27 9.67
N CYS A 144 14.82 -2.91 8.55
CA CYS A 144 14.12 -2.77 7.29
C CYS A 144 12.71 -3.39 7.37
N ASN A 145 11.71 -2.78 6.73
CA ASN A 145 10.34 -3.32 6.74
C ASN A 145 10.26 -4.75 6.20
N VAL A 146 11.07 -5.06 5.20
CA VAL A 146 11.06 -6.37 4.55
C VAL A 146 11.46 -7.50 5.50
N ASP A 147 12.37 -7.28 6.45
CA ASP A 147 12.78 -8.28 7.44
C ASP A 147 11.59 -8.80 8.25
N GLY A 148 10.92 -7.92 9.00
CA GLY A 148 9.79 -8.34 9.85
C GLY A 148 8.54 -8.73 9.07
N TYR A 149 8.26 -8.09 7.94
CA TYR A 149 7.00 -8.30 7.21
C TYR A 149 7.07 -9.45 6.20
N VAL A 150 8.20 -9.63 5.52
CA VAL A 150 8.36 -10.65 4.47
C VAL A 150 9.09 -11.89 4.98
N PHE A 151 10.06 -11.73 5.87
CA PHE A 151 10.91 -12.82 6.39
C PHE A 151 10.57 -13.24 7.82
N ASP A 152 9.56 -12.65 8.46
CA ASP A 152 9.13 -12.95 9.82
C ASP A 152 10.26 -12.78 10.88
N GLY A 153 11.24 -11.88 10.62
CA GLY A 153 12.42 -11.66 11.47
C GLY A 153 13.35 -12.87 11.53
N LYS A 154 13.41 -13.68 10.47
CA LYS A 154 14.25 -14.88 10.39
C LYS A 154 15.49 -14.59 9.56
N ASP A 155 16.66 -14.79 10.15
CA ASP A 155 17.94 -14.67 9.47
C ASP A 155 18.07 -15.64 8.30
N LEU A 156 18.76 -15.22 7.24
CA LEU A 156 19.09 -16.02 6.08
C LEU A 156 20.59 -16.31 6.05
N GLU A 157 20.98 -17.51 5.65
CA GLU A 157 22.39 -17.81 5.34
C GLU A 157 22.62 -17.65 3.84
N VAL A 158 23.48 -16.69 3.45
CA VAL A 158 23.77 -16.39 2.05
C VAL A 158 25.22 -16.77 1.75
N ALA A 159 25.45 -17.59 0.73
CA ALA A 159 26.79 -18.01 0.34
C ALA A 159 27.03 -17.79 -1.16
N VAL A 160 28.05 -17.03 -1.51
CA VAL A 160 28.52 -16.87 -2.88
C VAL A 160 29.18 -18.17 -3.34
N THR A 161 28.69 -18.76 -4.42
CA THR A 161 29.16 -20.04 -4.97
C THR A 161 29.97 -19.89 -6.26
N GLY A 162 29.97 -18.70 -6.86
CA GLY A 162 30.72 -18.34 -8.05
C GLY A 162 30.60 -16.85 -8.34
N ASP A 163 31.27 -16.34 -9.37
CA ASP A 163 31.29 -14.92 -9.72
C ASP A 163 29.87 -14.36 -9.95
N MET A 164 29.00 -15.19 -10.50
CA MET A 164 27.59 -14.85 -10.82
C MET A 164 26.62 -15.91 -10.30
N SER A 165 26.87 -16.49 -9.12
CA SER A 165 25.97 -17.44 -8.49
C SER A 165 26.08 -17.41 -6.98
N LEU A 166 24.95 -17.65 -6.31
CA LEU A 166 24.86 -17.74 -4.86
C LEU A 166 23.82 -18.78 -4.42
N THR A 167 23.87 -19.16 -3.16
CA THR A 167 22.82 -19.92 -2.49
C THR A 167 22.26 -19.13 -1.33
N VAL A 168 20.96 -19.28 -1.09
CA VAL A 168 20.24 -18.73 0.07
C VAL A 168 19.60 -19.88 0.82
N THR A 169 19.91 -19.97 2.12
CA THR A 169 19.38 -21.01 3.01
C THR A 169 18.53 -20.38 4.11
N THR A 170 17.34 -20.91 4.29
CA THR A 170 16.37 -20.51 5.32
C THR A 170 16.44 -21.44 6.52
N PRO A 171 16.11 -20.99 7.76
CA PRO A 171 16.12 -21.84 8.93
C PRO A 171 15.09 -22.98 8.86
N ASP A 172 13.96 -22.76 8.19
CA ASP A 172 12.88 -23.71 7.97
C ASP A 172 12.62 -23.88 6.46
N PRO A 173 11.98 -24.98 6.02
CA PRO A 173 11.60 -25.15 4.61
C PRO A 173 10.75 -23.99 4.09
N ASP A 174 11.24 -23.30 3.05
CA ASP A 174 10.54 -22.18 2.43
C ASP A 174 10.35 -22.41 0.91
N PRO A 175 9.17 -22.87 0.48
CA PRO A 175 8.89 -23.10 -0.93
C PRO A 175 8.69 -21.82 -1.74
N ILE A 176 8.51 -20.66 -1.09
CA ILE A 176 8.28 -19.36 -1.72
C ILE A 176 9.44 -18.37 -1.52
N LEU A 177 10.63 -18.86 -1.15
CA LEU A 177 11.79 -17.98 -1.00
C LEU A 177 12.06 -17.10 -2.23
N PRO A 178 11.92 -17.56 -3.49
CA PRO A 178 12.06 -16.68 -4.66
C PRO A 178 11.07 -15.51 -4.68
N LEU A 179 9.83 -15.73 -4.23
CA LEU A 179 8.85 -14.66 -4.06
C LEU A 179 9.29 -13.68 -2.95
N ARG A 180 9.79 -14.17 -1.82
CA ARG A 180 10.31 -13.29 -0.75
C ARG A 180 11.50 -12.47 -1.23
N LEU A 181 12.41 -13.05 -2.01
CA LEU A 181 13.58 -12.36 -2.57
C LEU A 181 13.18 -11.25 -3.57
N SER A 182 11.99 -11.32 -4.18
CA SER A 182 11.50 -10.27 -5.06
C SER A 182 11.19 -8.96 -4.34
N PHE A 183 11.19 -8.94 -3.00
CA PHE A 183 11.00 -7.74 -2.19
C PHE A 183 12.32 -7.10 -1.72
N ILE A 184 13.46 -7.68 -2.07
CA ILE A 184 14.79 -7.15 -1.71
C ILE A 184 15.38 -6.39 -2.88
N GLU A 185 15.57 -5.10 -2.71
CA GLU A 185 16.22 -4.23 -3.70
C GLU A 185 17.74 -4.41 -3.65
N VAL A 186 18.36 -4.56 -4.82
CA VAL A 186 19.82 -4.75 -4.94
C VAL A 186 20.54 -3.42 -4.91
N VAL A 187 21.58 -3.34 -4.08
CA VAL A 187 22.44 -2.18 -3.88
C VAL A 187 23.91 -2.58 -3.92
N PRO A 188 24.85 -1.68 -4.26
CA PRO A 188 26.27 -2.00 -4.25
C PRO A 188 26.80 -2.20 -2.83
N ARG A 189 27.81 -3.02 -2.65
CA ARG A 189 28.48 -3.30 -1.35
C ARG A 189 29.06 -2.07 -0.65
N THR A 190 29.15 -0.94 -1.34
CA THR A 190 29.56 0.34 -0.77
C THR A 190 28.43 1.05 -0.01
N THR A 191 27.20 0.55 -0.09
CA THR A 191 26.06 1.10 0.64
C THR A 191 26.22 0.86 2.14
N SER A 192 25.86 1.87 2.96
CA SER A 192 25.95 1.77 4.43
C SER A 192 25.13 0.61 4.99
N THR A 193 25.69 -0.10 5.97
CA THR A 193 24.97 -1.09 6.80
C THR A 193 24.62 -0.57 8.19
N GLU A 194 25.07 0.64 8.54
CA GLU A 194 24.82 1.26 9.84
C GLU A 194 23.68 2.28 9.78
N ASP A 195 23.55 2.97 8.63
CA ASP A 195 22.58 4.04 8.43
C ASP A 195 21.77 3.82 7.15
N LYS A 196 20.48 4.17 7.20
CA LYS A 196 19.61 4.25 6.02
C LYS A 196 20.07 5.35 5.09
N VAL A 197 20.13 5.06 3.79
CA VAL A 197 20.64 6.00 2.78
C VAL A 197 19.53 6.94 2.29
N ARG A 198 19.93 8.17 1.98
CA ARG A 198 19.04 9.17 1.38
C ARG A 198 19.14 9.18 -0.15
N GLU A 199 20.30 8.87 -0.69
CA GLU A 199 20.61 8.89 -2.12
C GLU A 199 20.91 7.46 -2.57
N PRO A 200 19.86 6.71 -2.98
CA PRO A 200 20.03 5.32 -3.39
C PRO A 200 20.83 5.21 -4.68
N VAL A 201 21.72 4.22 -4.72
CA VAL A 201 22.45 3.76 -5.91
C VAL A 201 21.91 2.37 -6.24
N GLY A 202 21.47 2.16 -7.47
CA GLY A 202 20.92 0.89 -7.93
C GLY A 202 21.35 0.59 -9.35
N THR A 203 20.68 -0.41 -9.96
CA THR A 203 20.92 -0.86 -11.35
C THR A 203 19.83 -0.38 -12.31
N GLY A 204 18.81 0.30 -11.78
CA GLY A 204 17.57 0.61 -12.48
C GLY A 204 17.66 1.58 -13.65
N PRO A 205 16.56 1.75 -14.39
CA PRO A 205 16.49 2.58 -15.61
C PRO A 205 16.63 4.09 -15.37
N TYR A 206 16.48 4.55 -14.12
CA TYR A 206 16.65 5.94 -13.73
C TYR A 206 17.60 6.10 -12.57
N VAL A 207 18.27 7.25 -12.52
CA VAL A 207 19.20 7.68 -11.47
C VAL A 207 18.58 8.85 -10.74
N LEU A 208 18.68 8.90 -9.40
CA LEU A 208 18.31 10.06 -8.62
C LEU A 208 19.18 11.26 -9.03
N ASP A 209 18.54 12.33 -9.48
CA ASP A 209 19.22 13.58 -9.84
C ASP A 209 19.17 14.59 -8.69
N ASP A 210 17.98 14.79 -8.10
CA ASP A 210 17.79 15.70 -6.96
C ASP A 210 16.58 15.30 -6.11
N TRP A 211 16.67 15.51 -4.80
CA TRP A 211 15.56 15.45 -3.87
C TRP A 211 15.51 16.72 -3.01
N GLU A 212 14.68 17.67 -3.44
CA GLU A 212 14.33 18.84 -2.67
C GLU A 212 13.15 18.54 -1.73
N THR A 213 13.46 18.28 -0.45
CA THR A 213 12.47 17.89 0.57
C THR A 213 11.32 18.91 0.66
N GLY A 214 10.09 18.43 0.66
CA GLY A 214 8.88 19.25 0.66
C GLY A 214 8.51 19.83 -0.71
N VAL A 215 9.31 19.62 -1.76
CA VAL A 215 9.13 20.25 -3.08
C VAL A 215 9.01 19.22 -4.20
N SER A 216 10.07 18.44 -4.47
CA SER A 216 10.08 17.48 -5.57
C SER A 216 11.22 16.47 -5.49
N ILE A 217 11.06 15.36 -6.23
CA ILE A 217 12.12 14.42 -6.55
C ILE A 217 12.27 14.41 -8.06
N SER A 218 13.51 14.53 -8.56
CA SER A 218 13.86 14.48 -9.96
C SER A 218 14.75 13.29 -10.26
N LEU A 219 14.40 12.55 -11.30
CA LEU A 219 15.16 11.42 -11.81
C LEU A 219 15.63 11.73 -13.23
N ARG A 220 16.82 11.28 -13.59
CA ARG A 220 17.33 11.26 -14.96
C ARG A 220 17.49 9.84 -15.45
N ARG A 221 17.28 9.60 -16.75
CA ARG A 221 17.49 8.28 -17.35
C ARG A 221 18.93 7.78 -17.15
N ASN A 222 19.06 6.51 -16.86
CA ASN A 222 20.33 5.80 -16.87
C ASN A 222 20.71 5.44 -18.31
N ASP A 223 21.60 6.22 -18.94
CA ASP A 223 22.02 5.96 -20.33
C ASP A 223 22.89 4.68 -20.45
N SER A 224 23.34 4.10 -19.34
CA SER A 224 24.05 2.82 -19.27
C SER A 224 23.15 1.67 -18.81
N TYR A 225 21.83 1.85 -18.79
CA TYR A 225 20.91 0.81 -18.37
C TYR A 225 21.05 -0.45 -19.23
N TRP A 226 21.09 -1.59 -18.59
CA TRP A 226 21.28 -2.89 -19.24
C TRP A 226 20.06 -3.40 -20.00
N GLY A 227 18.86 -2.89 -19.65
CA GLY A 227 17.57 -3.23 -20.28
C GLY A 227 17.16 -2.23 -21.36
N GLU A 228 15.86 -2.19 -21.68
CA GLU A 228 15.31 -1.24 -22.64
C GLU A 228 15.32 0.19 -22.07
N ALA A 229 15.86 1.13 -22.84
CA ALA A 229 15.94 2.51 -22.40
C ALA A 229 14.52 3.14 -22.26
N PRO A 230 14.20 3.79 -21.11
CA PRO A 230 12.94 4.50 -20.93
C PRO A 230 12.65 5.55 -22.02
N ALA A 231 11.38 5.73 -22.37
CA ALA A 231 10.98 6.70 -23.39
C ALA A 231 11.22 8.16 -22.96
N TYR A 232 11.15 8.43 -21.65
CA TYR A 232 11.34 9.77 -21.09
C TYR A 232 12.76 9.90 -20.52
N PRO A 233 13.55 10.93 -20.94
CA PRO A 233 14.91 11.13 -20.41
C PRO A 233 14.92 11.64 -18.96
N GLU A 234 13.82 12.21 -18.49
CA GLU A 234 13.69 12.75 -17.14
C GLU A 234 12.31 12.40 -16.58
N ALA A 235 12.23 12.24 -15.23
CA ALA A 235 10.98 12.16 -14.51
C ALA A 235 11.02 13.08 -13.30
N ARG A 236 9.89 13.70 -12.98
CA ARG A 236 9.75 14.57 -11.82
C ARG A 236 8.50 14.24 -11.04
N TYR A 237 8.70 13.95 -9.77
CA TYR A 237 7.64 13.75 -8.79
C TYR A 237 7.39 15.02 -7.98
N VAL A 238 6.12 15.32 -7.80
CA VAL A 238 5.61 16.34 -6.86
C VAL A 238 4.46 15.72 -6.07
N TRP A 239 3.99 16.36 -5.01
CA TRP A 239 2.89 15.83 -4.22
C TRP A 239 1.83 16.87 -3.89
N ARG A 240 0.58 16.43 -3.82
CA ARG A 240 -0.59 17.21 -3.43
C ARG A 240 -1.52 16.30 -2.63
N SER A 241 -1.86 16.69 -1.40
CA SER A 241 -2.72 15.90 -0.51
C SER A 241 -4.14 15.73 -1.06
N GLU A 242 -4.68 16.81 -1.69
CA GLU A 242 -6.06 16.82 -2.16
C GLU A 242 -6.22 16.10 -3.51
N PRO A 243 -7.06 15.02 -3.60
CA PRO A 243 -7.28 14.27 -4.84
C PRO A 243 -7.78 15.15 -6.00
N SER A 244 -8.69 16.08 -5.73
CA SER A 244 -9.23 17.01 -6.75
C SER A 244 -8.15 17.93 -7.36
N VAL A 245 -7.12 18.29 -6.57
CA VAL A 245 -5.98 19.05 -7.08
C VAL A 245 -5.14 18.18 -8.02
N ARG A 246 -4.90 16.91 -7.66
CA ARG A 246 -4.16 15.97 -8.52
C ARG A 246 -4.91 15.73 -9.84
N ALA A 247 -6.22 15.51 -9.80
CA ALA A 247 -7.06 15.36 -10.99
C ALA A 247 -7.05 16.62 -11.86
N ALA A 248 -7.11 17.81 -11.25
CA ALA A 248 -7.01 19.07 -11.98
C ALA A 248 -5.66 19.25 -12.68
N MET A 249 -4.56 18.77 -12.09
CA MET A 249 -3.23 18.81 -12.73
C MET A 249 -3.18 17.95 -14.00
N ILE A 250 -3.81 16.77 -14.01
CA ILE A 250 -3.97 15.94 -15.22
C ILE A 250 -4.78 16.69 -16.27
N THR A 251 -5.97 17.19 -15.92
CA THR A 251 -6.88 17.88 -16.86
C THR A 251 -6.27 19.14 -17.47
N LYS A 252 -5.42 19.86 -16.72
CA LYS A 252 -4.73 21.06 -17.21
C LYS A 252 -3.41 20.76 -17.94
N GLY A 253 -2.98 19.50 -17.99
CA GLY A 253 -1.69 19.10 -18.54
C GLY A 253 -0.49 19.57 -17.71
N GLU A 254 -0.67 19.74 -16.38
CA GLU A 254 0.39 20.07 -15.44
C GLU A 254 1.07 18.81 -14.89
N ALA A 255 0.41 17.64 -14.97
CA ALA A 255 0.94 16.32 -14.68
C ALA A 255 0.56 15.32 -15.76
N ASP A 256 1.35 14.26 -15.90
CA ASP A 256 1.14 13.17 -16.85
C ASP A 256 0.53 11.93 -16.16
N LEU A 257 0.95 11.67 -14.93
CA LEU A 257 0.40 10.62 -14.05
C LEU A 257 0.02 11.20 -12.69
N ALA A 258 -1.08 10.72 -12.12
CA ALA A 258 -1.56 11.11 -10.79
C ALA A 258 -2.04 9.89 -10.00
N THR A 259 -1.46 9.62 -8.83
CA THR A 259 -1.87 8.49 -7.98
C THR A 259 -3.06 8.83 -7.09
N ALA A 260 -3.81 7.81 -6.67
CA ALA A 260 -4.84 7.87 -5.62
C ALA A 260 -5.89 8.99 -5.84
N LEU A 261 -6.56 8.99 -7.00
CA LEU A 261 -7.72 9.83 -7.26
C LEU A 261 -8.97 9.32 -6.54
N ASN A 262 -9.95 10.21 -6.30
CA ASN A 262 -11.27 9.80 -5.87
C ASN A 262 -12.19 9.61 -7.10
N PRO A 263 -13.26 8.79 -6.98
CA PRO A 263 -14.20 8.58 -8.08
C PRO A 263 -14.84 9.86 -8.62
N GLU A 264 -15.16 10.79 -7.74
CA GLU A 264 -15.78 12.07 -8.10
C GLU A 264 -14.86 13.02 -8.88
N ASP A 265 -13.55 12.80 -8.81
CA ASP A 265 -12.53 13.61 -9.48
C ASP A 265 -12.05 12.99 -10.80
N ALA A 266 -12.49 11.77 -11.11
CA ALA A 266 -12.07 11.00 -12.27
C ALA A 266 -13.02 11.16 -13.46
N THR A 267 -12.49 10.97 -14.66
CA THR A 267 -13.27 10.85 -15.90
C THR A 267 -12.75 9.67 -16.71
N ASP A 268 -13.62 9.04 -17.50
CA ASP A 268 -13.24 7.92 -18.38
C ASP A 268 -12.14 8.27 -19.40
N GLU A 269 -11.93 9.56 -19.66
CA GLU A 269 -10.94 10.03 -20.63
C GLU A 269 -9.53 10.17 -20.03
N ASN A 270 -9.42 10.32 -18.70
CA ASN A 270 -8.16 10.68 -18.05
C ASN A 270 -7.88 9.92 -16.76
N SER A 271 -8.56 8.80 -16.54
CA SER A 271 -8.30 7.95 -15.38
C SER A 271 -8.54 6.47 -15.69
N VAL A 272 -7.81 5.61 -14.98
CA VAL A 272 -7.88 4.15 -15.08
C VAL A 272 -8.06 3.57 -13.68
N ALA A 273 -9.09 2.73 -13.51
CA ALA A 273 -9.26 1.92 -12.30
C ALA A 273 -8.53 0.59 -12.48
N TYR A 274 -7.78 0.17 -11.47
CA TYR A 274 -6.99 -1.06 -11.49
C TYR A 274 -7.09 -1.80 -10.15
N PRO A 275 -6.97 -3.14 -10.11
CA PRO A 275 -6.84 -3.89 -8.86
C PRO A 275 -5.63 -3.38 -8.07
N ASN A 276 -5.80 -3.12 -6.77
CA ASN A 276 -4.71 -2.67 -5.91
C ASN A 276 -4.38 -3.68 -4.79
N ASN A 277 -4.95 -4.87 -4.87
CA ASN A 277 -4.77 -5.97 -3.92
C ASN A 277 -5.11 -5.64 -2.47
N GLU A 278 -5.97 -4.66 -2.22
CA GLU A 278 -6.43 -4.30 -0.89
C GLU A 278 -7.85 -4.82 -0.63
N THR A 279 -8.08 -5.34 0.57
CA THR A 279 -9.39 -5.83 1.01
C THR A 279 -9.83 -5.13 2.27
N VAL A 280 -11.02 -4.54 2.23
CA VAL A 280 -11.66 -3.95 3.41
C VAL A 280 -12.50 -5.01 4.11
N ALA A 281 -12.32 -5.14 5.41
CA ALA A 281 -13.07 -6.04 6.26
C ALA A 281 -13.25 -5.46 7.67
N LEU A 282 -14.27 -5.95 8.39
CA LEU A 282 -14.45 -5.69 9.81
C LEU A 282 -13.88 -6.90 10.58
N ARG A 283 -12.76 -6.71 11.29
CA ARG A 283 -12.15 -7.72 12.16
C ARG A 283 -12.85 -7.70 13.51
N LEU A 284 -13.36 -8.85 13.95
CA LEU A 284 -14.10 -9.02 15.18
C LEU A 284 -13.18 -9.57 16.28
N ASP A 285 -13.16 -8.94 17.45
CA ASP A 285 -12.37 -9.42 18.58
C ASP A 285 -13.12 -10.50 19.36
N GLY A 286 -12.94 -11.77 18.97
CA GLY A 286 -13.59 -12.91 19.61
C GLY A 286 -13.11 -13.25 21.01
N ARG A 287 -12.22 -12.46 21.63
CA ARG A 287 -11.79 -12.63 23.03
C ARG A 287 -12.82 -12.08 24.01
N GLU A 288 -13.71 -11.18 23.57
CA GLU A 288 -14.61 -10.42 24.40
C GLU A 288 -16.10 -10.66 24.02
N PRO A 289 -16.98 -10.99 25.00
CA PRO A 289 -18.41 -11.14 24.73
C PRO A 289 -19.05 -9.77 24.38
N PRO A 290 -20.02 -9.73 23.43
CA PRO A 290 -20.69 -10.87 22.80
C PRO A 290 -19.98 -11.42 21.57
N LEU A 291 -18.79 -10.89 21.16
CA LEU A 291 -18.09 -11.29 19.95
C LEU A 291 -17.36 -12.65 20.10
N ASP A 292 -17.27 -13.21 21.31
CA ASP A 292 -16.78 -14.57 21.57
C ASP A 292 -17.76 -15.65 21.06
N ASP A 293 -19.05 -15.34 20.92
CA ASP A 293 -20.05 -16.24 20.37
C ASP A 293 -20.03 -16.19 18.82
N ILE A 294 -19.75 -17.32 18.18
CA ILE A 294 -19.70 -17.43 16.72
C ILE A 294 -21.03 -17.10 16.06
N ARG A 295 -22.18 -17.33 16.73
CA ARG A 295 -23.51 -16.99 16.22
C ARG A 295 -23.65 -15.48 16.04
N VAL A 296 -23.12 -14.70 16.99
CA VAL A 296 -23.12 -13.23 16.91
C VAL A 296 -22.24 -12.78 15.74
N ARG A 297 -21.03 -13.35 15.58
CA ARG A 297 -20.13 -12.98 14.46
C ARG A 297 -20.75 -13.33 13.10
N ARG A 298 -21.35 -14.53 12.96
CA ARG A 298 -22.07 -14.91 11.73
C ARG A 298 -23.30 -14.02 11.46
N ALA A 299 -24.04 -13.65 12.50
CA ALA A 299 -25.15 -12.72 12.36
C ALA A 299 -24.70 -11.33 11.88
N MET A 300 -23.57 -10.83 12.38
CA MET A 300 -23.00 -9.57 11.90
C MET A 300 -22.64 -9.67 10.41
N ASP A 301 -22.07 -10.77 9.97
CA ASP A 301 -21.73 -11.01 8.57
C ASP A 301 -22.98 -11.08 7.67
N MET A 302 -24.06 -11.75 8.12
CA MET A 302 -25.34 -11.85 7.39
C MET A 302 -26.13 -10.54 7.36
N ALA A 303 -25.87 -9.61 8.27
CA ALA A 303 -26.59 -8.33 8.32
C ALA A 303 -26.03 -7.28 7.33
N VAL A 304 -24.83 -7.49 6.79
CA VAL A 304 -24.13 -6.49 5.97
C VAL A 304 -24.60 -6.57 4.51
N GLU A 305 -25.12 -5.45 4.03
CA GLU A 305 -25.58 -5.25 2.65
C GLU A 305 -24.37 -4.78 1.80
N ARG A 306 -23.44 -5.73 1.46
CA ARG A 306 -22.16 -5.45 0.81
C ARG A 306 -22.29 -4.75 -0.53
N GLU A 307 -23.17 -5.25 -1.40
CA GLU A 307 -23.43 -4.67 -2.72
C GLU A 307 -23.88 -3.21 -2.60
N ALA A 308 -24.77 -2.92 -1.65
CA ALA A 308 -25.23 -1.55 -1.42
C ALA A 308 -24.11 -0.62 -0.93
N ILE A 309 -23.18 -1.10 -0.09
CA ILE A 309 -21.99 -0.35 0.33
C ILE A 309 -21.08 -0.08 -0.87
N VAL A 310 -20.75 -1.11 -1.64
CA VAL A 310 -19.87 -1.01 -2.81
C VAL A 310 -20.45 -0.05 -3.85
N ASP A 311 -21.71 -0.25 -4.25
CA ASP A 311 -22.33 0.54 -5.31
C ASP A 311 -22.57 2.00 -4.90
N THR A 312 -22.93 2.24 -3.62
CA THR A 312 -23.35 3.58 -3.19
C THR A 312 -22.20 4.40 -2.60
N LEU A 313 -21.31 3.76 -1.82
CA LEU A 313 -20.25 4.47 -1.11
C LEU A 313 -18.91 4.40 -1.83
N LEU A 314 -18.59 3.25 -2.43
CA LEU A 314 -17.29 3.04 -3.10
C LEU A 314 -17.35 3.30 -4.61
N ALA A 315 -18.56 3.54 -5.17
CA ALA A 315 -18.78 4.10 -6.51
C ALA A 315 -17.95 3.45 -7.65
N GLY A 316 -17.87 2.11 -7.67
CA GLY A 316 -17.13 1.35 -8.70
C GLY A 316 -15.63 1.19 -8.43
N LEU A 317 -15.12 1.69 -7.30
CA LEU A 317 -13.74 1.44 -6.84
C LEU A 317 -13.63 0.22 -5.93
N ALA A 318 -14.55 -0.71 -6.00
CA ALA A 318 -14.49 -1.94 -5.25
C ALA A 318 -15.41 -3.01 -5.83
N GLU A 319 -15.18 -4.24 -5.41
CA GLU A 319 -16.04 -5.41 -5.66
C GLU A 319 -16.38 -6.06 -4.31
N PRO A 320 -17.61 -6.63 -4.12
CA PRO A 320 -17.95 -7.30 -2.88
C PRO A 320 -16.98 -8.44 -2.57
N ALA A 321 -16.44 -8.48 -1.34
CA ALA A 321 -15.48 -9.50 -0.91
C ALA A 321 -16.16 -10.64 -0.15
N ALA A 322 -15.67 -11.87 -0.37
CA ALA A 322 -16.04 -13.08 0.37
C ALA A 322 -14.90 -13.62 1.25
N GLN A 323 -13.71 -13.05 1.15
CA GLN A 323 -12.47 -13.48 1.81
C GLN A 323 -11.49 -12.30 1.88
N LEU A 324 -10.40 -12.43 2.68
CA LEU A 324 -9.39 -11.37 2.80
C LEU A 324 -8.49 -11.24 1.58
N VAL A 325 -8.44 -12.25 0.73
CA VAL A 325 -7.52 -12.36 -0.41
C VAL A 325 -8.30 -12.13 -1.70
N PRO A 326 -7.91 -11.18 -2.57
CA PRO A 326 -8.55 -10.94 -3.85
C PRO A 326 -8.08 -11.93 -4.94
N ASP A 327 -8.77 -11.94 -6.08
CA ASP A 327 -8.35 -12.67 -7.27
C ASP A 327 -6.95 -12.24 -7.74
N GLY A 328 -6.18 -13.20 -8.29
CA GLY A 328 -4.78 -12.98 -8.67
C GLY A 328 -3.75 -13.23 -7.56
N VAL A 329 -4.18 -13.44 -6.31
CA VAL A 329 -3.32 -13.81 -5.18
C VAL A 329 -3.38 -15.32 -4.94
N VAL A 330 -2.22 -15.97 -4.79
CA VAL A 330 -2.15 -17.42 -4.49
C VAL A 330 -2.94 -17.74 -3.23
N GLY A 331 -3.85 -18.72 -3.30
CA GLY A 331 -4.76 -19.07 -2.22
C GLY A 331 -6.15 -18.43 -2.35
N TYR A 332 -6.38 -17.54 -3.31
CA TYR A 332 -7.75 -17.10 -3.61
C TYR A 332 -8.65 -18.30 -3.89
N ASN A 333 -9.80 -18.34 -3.25
CA ASN A 333 -10.79 -19.39 -3.39
C ASN A 333 -11.95 -18.89 -4.27
N ASP A 334 -11.98 -19.31 -5.52
CA ASP A 334 -13.00 -18.92 -6.51
C ASP A 334 -14.39 -19.54 -6.27
N GLU A 335 -14.49 -20.52 -5.35
CA GLU A 335 -15.76 -21.13 -4.94
C GLU A 335 -16.43 -20.37 -3.79
N LEU A 336 -15.68 -19.57 -3.01
CA LEU A 336 -16.23 -18.78 -1.93
C LEU A 336 -17.17 -17.68 -2.47
N ARG A 337 -18.31 -17.56 -1.83
CA ARG A 337 -19.28 -16.49 -2.11
C ARG A 337 -19.51 -15.69 -0.83
N GLY A 338 -19.72 -14.39 -0.98
CA GLY A 338 -20.13 -13.54 0.13
C GLY A 338 -21.41 -14.09 0.79
N THR A 339 -21.45 -13.99 2.10
CA THR A 339 -22.64 -14.39 2.86
C THR A 339 -23.84 -13.59 2.38
N PRO A 340 -24.92 -14.25 1.90
CA PRO A 340 -26.13 -13.53 1.51
C PRO A 340 -26.71 -12.74 2.66
N THR A 341 -27.17 -11.53 2.40
CA THR A 341 -27.87 -10.72 3.41
C THR A 341 -29.19 -11.38 3.78
N ASP A 342 -29.32 -11.80 5.04
CA ASP A 342 -30.53 -12.35 5.64
C ASP A 342 -30.70 -11.85 7.06
N LEU A 343 -31.42 -10.74 7.18
CA LEU A 343 -31.59 -10.06 8.47
C LEU A 343 -32.45 -10.87 9.45
N ASP A 344 -33.40 -11.66 8.96
CA ASP A 344 -34.30 -12.43 9.85
C ASP A 344 -33.53 -13.62 10.42
N ALA A 345 -32.79 -14.38 9.61
CA ALA A 345 -31.91 -15.43 10.09
C ALA A 345 -30.80 -14.89 11.02
N ALA A 346 -30.23 -13.73 10.70
CA ALA A 346 -29.23 -13.08 11.56
C ALA A 346 -29.80 -12.72 12.94
N ARG A 347 -31.04 -12.22 13.01
CA ARG A 347 -31.74 -11.94 14.29
C ARG A 347 -32.02 -13.20 15.10
N GLU A 348 -32.35 -14.30 14.44
CA GLU A 348 -32.55 -15.59 15.11
C GLU A 348 -31.24 -16.04 15.80
N LEU A 349 -30.10 -15.96 15.12
CA LEU A 349 -28.78 -16.28 15.70
C LEU A 349 -28.45 -15.41 16.91
N VAL A 350 -28.70 -14.09 16.85
CA VAL A 350 -28.49 -13.20 18.00
C VAL A 350 -29.44 -13.54 19.15
N ALA A 351 -30.72 -13.84 18.86
CA ALA A 351 -31.67 -14.24 19.88
C ALA A 351 -31.32 -15.56 20.56
N GLU A 352 -30.80 -16.55 19.81
CA GLU A 352 -30.30 -17.80 20.37
C GLU A 352 -29.09 -17.57 21.27
N ALA A 353 -28.11 -16.76 20.82
CA ALA A 353 -26.95 -16.41 21.63
C ALA A 353 -27.37 -15.68 22.94
N ALA A 354 -28.32 -14.75 22.86
CA ALA A 354 -28.87 -14.05 24.02
C ALA A 354 -29.59 -15.00 25.00
N ALA A 355 -30.35 -15.98 24.48
CA ALA A 355 -31.03 -16.98 25.30
C ALA A 355 -30.03 -17.87 26.06
N ASP A 356 -28.86 -18.11 25.50
CA ASP A 356 -27.76 -18.84 26.13
C ASP A 356 -26.88 -17.96 27.04
N GLY A 357 -27.19 -16.65 27.15
CA GLY A 357 -26.57 -15.72 28.10
C GLY A 357 -25.53 -14.78 27.51
N ALA A 358 -25.37 -14.72 26.19
CA ALA A 358 -24.49 -13.73 25.56
C ALA A 358 -24.99 -12.30 25.85
N PRO A 359 -24.13 -11.37 26.34
CA PRO A 359 -24.55 -10.00 26.69
C PRO A 359 -24.66 -9.12 25.43
N ILE A 360 -25.68 -9.35 24.62
CA ILE A 360 -25.86 -8.68 23.31
C ILE A 360 -26.11 -7.17 23.41
N ASP A 361 -26.50 -6.66 24.58
CA ASP A 361 -26.69 -5.23 24.89
C ASP A 361 -25.37 -4.52 25.24
N ARG A 362 -24.29 -5.27 25.48
CA ARG A 362 -22.96 -4.69 25.73
C ARG A 362 -22.50 -3.86 24.50
N GLU A 363 -21.98 -2.66 24.77
CA GLU A 363 -21.51 -1.77 23.71
C GLU A 363 -20.29 -2.37 22.98
N ILE A 364 -20.37 -2.46 21.65
CA ILE A 364 -19.29 -2.87 20.74
C ILE A 364 -18.69 -1.60 20.15
N SER A 365 -17.39 -1.38 20.34
CA SER A 365 -16.67 -0.28 19.69
C SER A 365 -16.33 -0.66 18.24
N LEU A 366 -17.00 0.01 17.28
CA LEU A 366 -16.63 -0.04 15.86
C LEU A 366 -15.54 1.01 15.60
N ILE A 367 -14.30 0.55 15.48
CA ILE A 367 -13.14 1.43 15.33
C ILE A 367 -12.76 1.51 13.85
N ALA A 368 -12.58 2.74 13.36
CA ALA A 368 -12.14 3.02 12.00
C ALA A 368 -11.06 4.12 11.99
N ARG A 369 -10.25 4.17 10.95
CA ARG A 369 -9.16 5.15 10.80
C ARG A 369 -9.55 6.24 9.81
N ASN A 370 -9.37 7.50 10.23
CA ASN A 370 -9.58 8.65 9.35
C ASN A 370 -8.71 8.53 8.08
N GLY A 371 -9.33 8.67 6.90
CA GLY A 371 -8.63 8.65 5.62
C GLY A 371 -8.08 7.27 5.21
N GLN A 372 -8.56 6.18 5.77
CA GLN A 372 -8.11 4.82 5.44
C GLN A 372 -8.42 4.44 4.00
N PHE A 373 -9.62 4.77 3.54
CA PHE A 373 -10.08 4.67 2.16
C PHE A 373 -11.18 5.73 1.92
N PRO A 374 -11.57 6.00 0.67
CA PRO A 374 -12.65 6.95 0.38
C PRO A 374 -13.95 6.59 1.11
N ARG A 375 -14.58 7.56 1.76
CA ARG A 375 -15.87 7.42 2.48
C ARG A 375 -15.86 6.41 3.62
N VAL A 376 -14.74 6.26 4.30
CA VAL A 376 -14.60 5.36 5.46
C VAL A 376 -15.57 5.71 6.59
N ALA A 377 -15.84 6.99 6.85
CA ALA A 377 -16.76 7.42 7.88
C ALA A 377 -18.20 7.01 7.56
N GLU A 378 -18.64 7.25 6.33
CA GLU A 378 -19.99 6.85 5.85
C GLU A 378 -20.12 5.32 5.81
N THR A 379 -19.03 4.60 5.50
CA THR A 379 -19.01 3.13 5.57
C THR A 379 -19.18 2.65 7.02
N ALA A 380 -18.50 3.26 7.98
CA ALA A 380 -18.68 2.94 9.40
C ALA A 380 -20.11 3.25 9.89
N GLU A 381 -20.72 4.36 9.46
CA GLU A 381 -22.11 4.71 9.76
C GLU A 381 -23.10 3.69 9.17
N ALA A 382 -22.88 3.25 7.92
CA ALA A 382 -23.70 2.23 7.28
C ALA A 382 -23.62 0.90 8.04
N LEU A 383 -22.41 0.46 8.42
CA LEU A 383 -22.18 -0.74 9.23
C LEU A 383 -22.86 -0.62 10.60
N GLN A 384 -22.69 0.49 11.31
CA GLN A 384 -23.37 0.73 12.60
C GLN A 384 -24.89 0.59 12.46
N TYR A 385 -25.48 1.23 11.44
CA TYR A 385 -26.92 1.15 11.18
C TYR A 385 -27.38 -0.29 10.90
N GLN A 386 -26.64 -1.04 10.05
CA GLN A 386 -27.01 -2.41 9.69
C GLN A 386 -26.88 -3.36 10.89
N LEU A 387 -25.83 -3.24 11.69
CA LEU A 387 -25.61 -4.05 12.89
C LEU A 387 -26.61 -3.72 14.02
N ALA A 388 -27.01 -2.46 14.17
CA ALA A 388 -28.04 -2.06 15.12
C ALA A 388 -29.43 -2.69 14.81
N ARG A 389 -29.70 -3.08 13.55
CA ARG A 389 -30.93 -3.80 13.17
C ARG A 389 -30.99 -5.22 13.76
N LEU A 390 -29.86 -5.76 14.22
CA LEU A 390 -29.79 -7.03 14.97
C LEU A 390 -30.11 -6.87 16.47
N GLY A 391 -30.24 -5.63 16.96
CA GLY A 391 -30.35 -5.33 18.40
C GLY A 391 -28.98 -5.18 19.09
N LEU A 392 -27.86 -5.18 18.34
CA LEU A 392 -26.54 -4.93 18.89
C LEU A 392 -26.33 -3.43 19.17
N ASN A 393 -25.65 -3.12 20.26
CA ASN A 393 -25.28 -1.75 20.63
C ASN A 393 -23.89 -1.44 20.07
N VAL A 394 -23.82 -0.70 18.96
CA VAL A 394 -22.56 -0.40 18.25
C VAL A 394 -22.26 1.09 18.32
N ARG A 395 -21.07 1.46 18.77
CA ARG A 395 -20.56 2.84 18.84
C ARG A 395 -19.36 3.03 17.93
N ILE A 396 -19.42 4.03 17.06
CA ILE A 396 -18.29 4.36 16.14
C ILE A 396 -17.23 5.17 16.89
N GLU A 397 -15.97 4.83 16.65
CA GLU A 397 -14.79 5.59 17.04
C GLU A 397 -13.88 5.81 15.82
N MET A 398 -13.77 7.07 15.39
CA MET A 398 -12.86 7.47 14.31
C MET A 398 -11.52 7.88 14.91
N LEU A 399 -10.45 7.14 14.61
CA LEU A 399 -9.12 7.33 15.16
C LEU A 399 -8.13 7.86 14.10
N ASP A 400 -7.02 8.45 14.56
CA ASP A 400 -5.85 8.69 13.72
C ASP A 400 -5.06 7.38 13.50
N THR A 401 -4.05 7.43 12.63
CA THR A 401 -3.26 6.25 12.27
C THR A 401 -2.56 5.62 13.48
N ALA A 402 -1.97 6.42 14.36
CA ALA A 402 -1.20 5.90 15.49
C ALA A 402 -2.10 5.23 16.54
N ALA A 403 -3.25 5.84 16.82
CA ALA A 403 -4.24 5.28 17.73
C ALA A 403 -4.91 4.01 17.16
N HIS A 404 -5.22 3.99 15.86
CA HIS A 404 -5.79 2.81 15.20
C HIS A 404 -4.83 1.62 15.21
N LEU A 405 -3.52 1.84 14.97
CA LEU A 405 -2.50 0.78 14.99
C LEU A 405 -2.41 0.06 16.34
N GLN A 406 -2.73 0.71 17.45
CA GLN A 406 -2.75 0.07 18.78
C GLN A 406 -3.82 -1.03 18.86
N TYR A 407 -4.92 -0.91 18.10
CA TYR A 407 -5.96 -1.93 18.00
C TYR A 407 -5.68 -2.95 16.88
N GLN A 408 -4.83 -2.61 15.93
CA GLN A 408 -4.53 -3.47 14.80
C GLN A 408 -3.41 -4.47 15.09
N LEU A 409 -2.35 -4.03 15.77
CA LEU A 409 -1.12 -4.80 16.02
C LEU A 409 -1.05 -5.31 17.46
N ARG A 410 -0.52 -6.52 17.65
CA ARG A 410 -0.20 -7.04 18.98
C ARG A 410 1.02 -6.29 19.60
N PRO A 411 1.07 -6.09 20.93
CA PRO A 411 0.05 -6.52 21.92
C PRO A 411 -1.24 -5.71 21.83
N LEU A 412 -2.38 -6.40 21.69
CA LEU A 412 -3.68 -5.74 21.61
C LEU A 412 -4.06 -5.16 22.98
N PRO A 413 -4.79 -4.02 23.04
CA PRO A 413 -5.22 -3.42 24.28
C PRO A 413 -6.05 -4.40 25.13
N GLU A 414 -5.85 -4.33 26.44
CA GLU A 414 -6.64 -5.09 27.43
C GLU A 414 -7.75 -4.19 28.01
N ASP A 415 -8.83 -4.79 28.51
CA ASP A 415 -9.93 -4.10 29.21
C ASP A 415 -10.65 -2.99 28.40
N VAL A 416 -10.61 -3.05 27.06
CA VAL A 416 -11.28 -2.08 26.17
C VAL A 416 -12.68 -2.50 25.75
N GLY A 417 -13.12 -3.69 26.13
CA GLY A 417 -14.41 -4.28 25.75
C GLY A 417 -14.38 -4.90 24.33
N PRO A 418 -15.56 -5.28 23.80
CA PRO A 418 -15.63 -5.89 22.48
C PRO A 418 -15.35 -4.87 21.37
N VAL A 419 -14.39 -5.21 20.51
CA VAL A 419 -13.95 -4.36 19.39
C VAL A 419 -14.28 -5.00 18.05
N ALA A 420 -14.86 -4.22 17.16
CA ALA A 420 -14.97 -4.49 15.74
C ALA A 420 -14.11 -3.47 14.99
N LEU A 421 -12.95 -3.88 14.49
CA LEU A 421 -11.96 -3.00 13.86
C LEU A 421 -12.11 -3.02 12.34
N LEU A 422 -12.40 -1.87 11.75
CA LEU A 422 -12.40 -1.73 10.29
C LEU A 422 -10.94 -1.70 9.80
N ILE A 423 -10.57 -2.72 9.02
CA ILE A 423 -9.24 -2.87 8.44
C ILE A 423 -9.29 -2.68 6.92
N MET A 424 -8.16 -2.27 6.37
CA MET A 424 -7.84 -2.39 4.94
C MET A 424 -6.54 -3.20 4.87
N HIS A 425 -6.68 -4.45 4.40
CA HIS A 425 -5.58 -5.41 4.34
C HIS A 425 -4.97 -5.43 2.96
N GLY A 426 -3.66 -5.25 2.87
CA GLY A 426 -2.92 -5.32 1.62
C GLY A 426 -2.42 -6.73 1.32
N ASN A 427 -2.68 -7.19 0.09
CA ASN A 427 -2.23 -8.49 -0.43
C ASN A 427 -1.12 -8.33 -1.48
N GLN A 428 -0.35 -7.25 -1.40
CA GLN A 428 0.72 -6.93 -2.36
C GLN A 428 1.81 -8.01 -2.42
N THR A 429 1.94 -8.83 -1.38
CA THR A 429 2.84 -9.98 -1.37
C THR A 429 2.45 -11.09 -2.36
N GLY A 430 1.16 -11.15 -2.78
CA GLY A 430 0.71 -12.06 -3.81
C GLY A 430 0.55 -13.52 -3.40
N ASP A 431 0.63 -13.83 -2.10
CA ASP A 431 0.44 -15.19 -1.55
C ASP A 431 -0.30 -15.13 -0.22
N ALA A 432 -1.39 -15.88 -0.08
CA ALA A 432 -2.25 -15.88 1.10
C ALA A 432 -1.56 -16.39 2.38
N ALA A 433 -0.38 -17.00 2.31
CA ALA A 433 0.35 -17.38 3.51
C ALA A 433 0.78 -16.16 4.33
N PHE A 434 1.09 -15.02 3.69
CA PHE A 434 1.35 -13.77 4.40
C PHE A 434 0.10 -13.26 5.12
N THR A 435 -1.06 -13.34 4.47
CA THR A 435 -2.36 -13.04 5.09
C THR A 435 -2.63 -13.99 6.25
N ALA A 436 -2.44 -15.29 6.05
CA ALA A 436 -2.70 -16.31 7.06
C ALA A 436 -1.78 -16.13 8.27
N SER A 437 -0.48 -15.91 8.08
CA SER A 437 0.48 -15.74 9.18
C SER A 437 0.18 -14.52 10.04
N GLN A 438 -0.24 -13.42 9.44
CA GLN A 438 -0.48 -12.16 10.14
C GLN A 438 -1.89 -12.05 10.73
N TYR A 439 -2.91 -12.56 10.03
CA TYR A 439 -4.31 -12.26 10.30
C TYR A 439 -5.12 -13.47 10.79
N LEU A 440 -4.71 -14.71 10.47
CA LEU A 440 -5.53 -15.89 10.74
C LEU A 440 -4.93 -16.81 11.81
N LEU A 441 -3.59 -16.88 11.96
CA LEU A 441 -2.97 -17.61 13.06
C LEU A 441 -3.42 -17.07 14.42
N SER A 442 -3.62 -17.95 15.39
CA SER A 442 -4.01 -17.59 16.76
C SER A 442 -3.12 -16.51 17.38
N GLU A 443 -1.80 -16.56 17.10
CA GLU A 443 -0.79 -15.61 17.59
C GLU A 443 -0.29 -14.65 16.48
N GLY A 444 -0.98 -14.57 15.34
CA GLY A 444 -0.64 -13.65 14.25
C GLY A 444 -0.65 -12.21 14.73
N ALA A 445 0.30 -11.39 14.23
CA ALA A 445 0.52 -10.02 14.72
C ALA A 445 -0.74 -9.13 14.60
N GLN A 446 -1.63 -9.45 13.68
CA GLN A 446 -2.88 -8.73 13.43
C GLN A 446 -4.14 -9.59 13.67
N SER A 447 -3.99 -10.78 14.24
CA SER A 447 -5.08 -11.66 14.64
C SER A 447 -5.55 -11.37 16.07
N THR A 448 -6.84 -11.50 16.32
CA THR A 448 -7.39 -11.39 17.68
C THR A 448 -7.50 -12.74 18.36
N PHE A 449 -7.84 -13.79 17.60
CA PHE A 449 -7.93 -15.16 18.05
C PHE A 449 -7.89 -16.12 16.86
N GLY A 450 -7.72 -17.41 17.11
CA GLY A 450 -7.77 -18.47 16.12
C GLY A 450 -8.11 -19.80 16.79
N THR A 451 -7.94 -20.90 16.07
CA THR A 451 -8.10 -22.26 16.59
C THR A 451 -6.84 -23.10 16.31
N PRO A 452 -6.51 -24.09 17.18
CA PRO A 452 -5.37 -24.97 16.91
C PRO A 452 -5.50 -25.75 15.59
N GLU A 453 -6.73 -26.04 15.17
CA GLU A 453 -7.03 -26.74 13.93
C GLU A 453 -6.64 -25.88 12.74
N LEU A 454 -7.08 -24.62 12.70
CA LEU A 454 -6.73 -23.67 11.64
C LEU A 454 -5.23 -23.36 11.63
N ASP A 455 -4.59 -23.21 12.78
CA ASP A 455 -3.14 -23.02 12.91
C ASP A 455 -2.36 -24.18 12.27
N ALA A 456 -2.82 -25.42 12.49
CA ALA A 456 -2.20 -26.62 11.90
C ALA A 456 -2.40 -26.67 10.37
N GLU A 457 -3.55 -26.27 9.86
CA GLU A 457 -3.83 -26.18 8.42
C GLU A 457 -2.97 -25.11 7.74
N ILE A 458 -2.83 -23.93 8.35
CA ILE A 458 -1.96 -22.85 7.85
C ILE A 458 -0.51 -23.34 7.79
N ALA A 459 -0.02 -24.00 8.83
CA ALA A 459 1.34 -24.55 8.85
C ALA A 459 1.55 -25.60 7.75
N ALA A 460 0.58 -26.50 7.55
CA ALA A 460 0.64 -27.50 6.49
C ALA A 460 0.61 -26.88 5.10
N ALA A 461 -0.27 -25.91 4.85
CA ALA A 461 -0.38 -25.20 3.57
C ALA A 461 0.88 -24.40 3.24
N SER A 462 1.52 -23.80 4.24
CA SER A 462 2.75 -22.99 4.08
C SER A 462 3.95 -23.82 3.63
N ALA A 463 3.96 -25.13 3.89
CA ALA A 463 5.03 -26.04 3.46
C ALA A 463 4.90 -26.53 2.01
N LEU A 464 3.74 -26.31 1.37
CA LEU A 464 3.42 -26.76 0.02
C LEU A 464 3.88 -25.75 -1.05
N SER A 465 3.87 -26.17 -2.31
CA SER A 465 4.19 -25.33 -3.46
C SER A 465 3.23 -25.60 -4.64
N GLY A 466 3.18 -24.70 -5.61
CA GLY A 466 2.37 -24.84 -6.81
C GLY A 466 0.88 -25.05 -6.54
N GLN A 467 0.24 -25.92 -7.30
CA GLN A 467 -1.20 -26.15 -7.22
C GLN A 467 -1.67 -26.70 -5.85
N GLU A 468 -0.86 -27.56 -5.21
CA GLU A 468 -1.21 -28.09 -3.89
C GLU A 468 -1.25 -26.99 -2.84
N ARG A 469 -0.34 -26.01 -2.92
CA ARG A 469 -0.34 -24.81 -2.07
C ARG A 469 -1.57 -23.96 -2.32
N GLN A 470 -1.88 -23.66 -3.60
CA GLN A 470 -3.06 -22.91 -3.99
C GLN A 470 -4.33 -23.50 -3.37
N GLU A 471 -4.55 -24.80 -3.53
CA GLU A 471 -5.72 -25.50 -3.01
C GLU A 471 -5.75 -25.57 -1.47
N ALA A 472 -4.60 -25.73 -0.83
CA ALA A 472 -4.53 -25.77 0.62
C ALA A 472 -4.82 -24.41 1.26
N LEU A 473 -4.24 -23.32 0.73
CA LEU A 473 -4.52 -21.96 1.21
C LEU A 473 -5.97 -21.54 0.92
N ALA A 474 -6.53 -21.95 -0.23
CA ALA A 474 -7.93 -21.72 -0.53
C ALA A 474 -8.87 -22.41 0.49
N ARG A 475 -8.51 -23.62 0.98
CA ARG A 475 -9.24 -24.29 2.07
C ARG A 475 -9.11 -23.54 3.38
N VAL A 476 -7.91 -23.10 3.77
CA VAL A 476 -7.69 -22.29 4.98
C VAL A 476 -8.62 -21.09 5.02
N LEU A 477 -8.80 -20.38 3.89
CA LEU A 477 -9.72 -19.23 3.83
C LEU A 477 -11.19 -19.65 3.97
N ALA A 478 -11.58 -20.80 3.42
CA ALA A 478 -12.93 -21.34 3.58
C ALA A 478 -13.21 -21.77 5.04
N ASP A 479 -12.28 -22.47 5.67
CA ASP A 479 -12.42 -22.98 7.03
C ASP A 479 -12.37 -21.83 8.05
N GLN A 480 -11.56 -20.79 7.79
CA GLN A 480 -11.60 -19.55 8.58
C GLN A 480 -13.01 -18.91 8.54
N ASN A 481 -13.65 -18.81 7.38
CA ASN A 481 -15.00 -18.27 7.25
C ASN A 481 -16.05 -19.16 7.93
N ALA A 482 -15.92 -20.49 7.77
CA ALA A 482 -16.90 -21.45 8.28
C ALA A 482 -16.81 -21.62 9.79
N ASP A 483 -15.61 -21.80 10.35
CA ASP A 483 -15.40 -22.31 11.69
C ASP A 483 -14.90 -21.26 12.68
N VAL A 484 -14.23 -20.20 12.20
CA VAL A 484 -13.74 -19.10 13.05
C VAL A 484 -14.59 -17.85 12.92
N ALA A 485 -14.95 -17.46 11.69
CA ALA A 485 -15.77 -16.29 11.38
C ALA A 485 -15.24 -14.99 12.06
N GLN A 486 -13.94 -14.77 11.99
CA GLN A 486 -13.29 -13.60 12.60
C GLN A 486 -13.55 -12.30 11.83
N TYR A 487 -13.92 -12.41 10.55
CA TYR A 487 -14.04 -11.27 9.64
C TYR A 487 -15.45 -11.16 9.06
N VAL A 488 -15.94 -9.92 8.98
CA VAL A 488 -17.01 -9.53 8.06
C VAL A 488 -16.33 -8.90 6.84
N HIS A 489 -16.24 -9.66 5.76
CA HIS A 489 -15.62 -9.19 4.53
C HIS A 489 -16.52 -8.15 3.84
N LEU A 490 -15.96 -7.06 3.35
CA LEU A 490 -16.73 -5.98 2.74
C LEU A 490 -16.44 -5.85 1.25
N ALA A 491 -15.20 -5.53 0.90
CA ALA A 491 -14.86 -5.16 -0.47
C ALA A 491 -13.40 -5.42 -0.81
N HIS A 492 -13.15 -5.92 -2.02
CA HIS A 492 -11.84 -5.84 -2.68
C HIS A 492 -11.75 -4.49 -3.37
N MET A 493 -10.74 -3.71 -3.02
CA MET A 493 -10.59 -2.33 -3.47
C MET A 493 -9.93 -2.25 -4.85
N ARG A 494 -10.16 -1.13 -5.53
CA ARG A 494 -9.46 -0.76 -6.77
C ARG A 494 -8.79 0.59 -6.57
N GLY A 495 -7.57 0.71 -7.04
CA GLY A 495 -6.90 2.00 -7.17
C GLY A 495 -7.45 2.79 -8.35
N LEU A 496 -7.31 4.10 -8.31
CA LEU A 496 -7.67 4.99 -9.40
C LEU A 496 -6.49 5.90 -9.71
N MET A 497 -5.97 5.77 -10.92
CA MET A 497 -4.85 6.56 -11.42
C MET A 497 -5.31 7.54 -12.49
N GLY A 498 -4.91 8.81 -12.37
CA GLY A 498 -5.05 9.79 -13.42
C GLY A 498 -3.94 9.63 -14.46
N ILE A 499 -4.31 9.60 -15.74
CA ILE A 499 -3.37 9.46 -16.87
C ILE A 499 -3.73 10.53 -17.91
N SER A 500 -2.74 11.35 -18.25
CA SER A 500 -2.91 12.38 -19.30
C SER A 500 -3.11 11.75 -20.68
N PRO A 501 -3.95 12.32 -21.56
CA PRO A 501 -4.15 11.80 -22.92
C PRO A 501 -2.86 11.71 -23.76
N GLY A 502 -1.80 12.40 -23.36
CA GLY A 502 -0.49 12.36 -24.02
C GLY A 502 0.38 11.16 -23.65
N VAL A 503 -0.06 10.30 -22.75
CA VAL A 503 0.71 9.21 -22.14
C VAL A 503 -0.08 7.91 -22.18
N HIS A 504 0.60 6.82 -22.45
CA HIS A 504 0.10 5.46 -22.29
C HIS A 504 0.81 4.80 -21.11
N TYR A 505 0.08 4.26 -20.15
CA TYR A 505 0.57 3.52 -19.00
C TYR A 505 -0.51 2.57 -18.47
N GLU A 506 -0.12 1.35 -18.17
CA GLU A 506 -0.94 0.36 -17.48
C GLU A 506 -0.46 0.24 -16.04
N PRO A 507 -1.29 0.59 -15.05
CA PRO A 507 -0.90 0.50 -13.65
C PRO A 507 -0.59 -0.94 -13.23
N ASN A 508 0.45 -1.12 -12.41
CA ASN A 508 0.77 -2.42 -11.82
C ASN A 508 -0.34 -2.88 -10.87
N SER A 509 -1.01 -3.97 -11.22
CA SER A 509 -2.08 -4.58 -10.43
C SER A 509 -1.59 -5.70 -9.52
N ALA A 510 -0.38 -6.22 -9.73
CA ALA A 510 0.15 -7.35 -8.98
C ALA A 510 0.76 -6.95 -7.62
N SER A 511 1.39 -5.77 -7.51
CA SER A 511 2.00 -5.29 -6.26
C SER A 511 1.31 -4.07 -5.66
N GLY A 512 0.69 -3.21 -6.48
CA GLY A 512 -0.08 -2.03 -6.02
C GLY A 512 0.74 -0.86 -5.47
N ASP A 513 2.01 -1.06 -5.14
CA ASP A 513 2.94 -0.10 -4.53
C ASP A 513 4.10 0.30 -5.45
N GLU A 514 4.01 -0.02 -6.73
CA GLU A 514 5.04 0.20 -7.73
C GLU A 514 4.49 1.06 -8.89
N LEU A 515 5.33 1.95 -9.41
CA LEU A 515 5.04 2.73 -10.60
C LEU A 515 6.26 2.67 -11.53
N ARG A 516 6.23 1.80 -12.53
CA ARG A 516 7.33 1.55 -13.46
C ARG A 516 7.40 2.65 -14.50
N LEU A 517 8.28 3.64 -14.32
CA LEU A 517 8.45 4.74 -15.26
C LEU A 517 8.98 4.27 -16.62
N ALA A 518 9.70 3.15 -16.66
CA ALA A 518 10.22 2.56 -17.88
C ALA A 518 9.10 2.05 -18.81
N ASP A 519 7.91 1.75 -18.28
CA ASP A 519 6.77 1.27 -19.06
C ASP A 519 5.90 2.41 -19.60
N VAL A 520 6.14 3.64 -19.14
CA VAL A 520 5.41 4.81 -19.61
C VAL A 520 5.84 5.19 -21.02
N ARG A 521 4.89 5.30 -21.94
CA ARG A 521 5.13 5.65 -23.34
C ARG A 521 4.34 6.89 -23.75
N PRO A 522 4.84 7.74 -24.67
CA PRO A 522 4.03 8.77 -25.30
C PRO A 522 2.85 8.16 -26.07
N ALA A 523 1.65 8.71 -25.91
CA ALA A 523 0.49 8.29 -26.69
C ALA A 523 0.75 8.53 -28.19
N GLY A 524 0.42 7.54 -29.05
CA GLY A 524 0.59 7.62 -30.51
C GLY A 524 1.90 7.01 -31.06
N ARG A 525 2.71 6.35 -30.21
CA ARG A 525 3.72 5.38 -30.64
C ARG A 525 3.25 3.96 -30.30
N GLU A 526 2.33 3.44 -31.10
CA GLU A 526 2.13 1.99 -31.15
C GLU A 526 3.46 1.35 -31.55
N GLY A 527 3.87 0.31 -30.82
CA GLY A 527 5.18 -0.31 -30.95
C GLY A 527 5.47 -0.74 -32.39
N SER A 528 6.60 -0.32 -32.89
CA SER A 528 7.18 -0.78 -34.17
C SER A 528 8.05 -2.01 -33.94
#